data_454cb3b73f5d99c4b4827ba6cc5829af
#
_entry.id   454cb3b73f5d99c4b4827ba6cc5829af
#
_cell.length_a   1.000
_cell.length_b   1.000
_cell.length_c   1.000
_cell.angle_alpha   90.00
_cell.angle_beta   90.00
_cell.angle_gamma   90.00
#
_symmetry.space_group_name_H-M   'P 1'
#
loop_
_entity.id
_entity.type
_entity.pdbx_description
1 polymer ?
#
loop_
_entity_poly.entity_id
_entity_poly.type
_entity_poly.pdbx_seq_one_letter_code
_entity_poly.pdbx_strand_id
1 'polypeptide(L)'
;IKGVDKFKSFNYNIPADISSGLFFIAMTILSNKSKLNLKKININSSRMGAIDILKKMGVKFKFRNKKKYKGEIISDIQVKSPKKLNSINCPSSMNSRAIDEFLIIFLIAAKARGISYFKDIGELNHKESPRLKVASKFLRMIGVQNYSTNDSIKIIGNPNLKLNGNYVMNNYLKDHRVFMMSTIAALTLGGNWKIYDPECSRTSFPSFLKLVKKIGGKFKLYKK
;
A
#
# COMPACT_ATOMS: atom_id res chain seq x y z
N ILE A 1 -10.89 34.98 2.31
CA ILE A 1 -11.90 33.92 2.63
C ILE A 1 -13.02 34.65 3.37
N LYS A 2 -14.26 34.52 2.88
CA LYS A 2 -15.44 35.03 3.55
C LYS A 2 -16.01 33.93 4.44
N GLY A 3 -16.11 34.17 5.73
CA GLY A 3 -16.73 33.24 6.67
C GLY A 3 -18.24 33.10 6.45
N VAL A 4 -18.84 32.08 7.00
CA VAL A 4 -20.27 31.85 7.04
C VAL A 4 -20.75 31.77 8.50
N ASP A 5 -21.85 32.42 8.81
CA ASP A 5 -22.38 32.52 10.18
C ASP A 5 -23.05 31.20 10.62
N LYS A 6 -23.57 30.43 9.69
CA LYS A 6 -24.31 29.19 9.96
C LYS A 6 -24.03 28.13 8.92
N PHE A 7 -23.77 26.89 9.37
CA PHE A 7 -23.71 25.71 8.53
C PHE A 7 -25.04 24.94 8.62
N LYS A 8 -25.55 24.50 7.46
CA LYS A 8 -26.68 23.58 7.43
C LYS A 8 -26.22 22.18 7.71
N SER A 9 -26.91 21.47 8.60
CA SER A 9 -26.65 20.03 8.81
C SER A 9 -26.94 19.23 7.53
N PHE A 10 -26.19 18.17 7.29
CA PHE A 10 -26.39 17.28 6.16
C PHE A 10 -25.99 15.84 6.52
N ASN A 11 -26.63 14.88 5.88
CA ASN A 11 -26.24 13.48 5.97
C ASN A 11 -25.25 13.13 4.85
N TYR A 12 -24.12 12.52 5.23
CA TYR A 12 -23.08 12.13 4.31
C TYR A 12 -22.53 10.74 4.63
N ASN A 13 -22.57 9.83 3.65
CA ASN A 13 -21.90 8.54 3.74
C ASN A 13 -20.49 8.70 3.19
N ILE A 14 -19.48 8.65 4.03
CA ILE A 14 -18.09 8.80 3.63
C ILE A 14 -17.70 7.63 2.71
N PRO A 15 -17.24 7.89 1.48
CA PRO A 15 -16.72 6.83 0.60
C PRO A 15 -15.50 6.14 1.22
N ALA A 16 -15.28 4.87 0.83
CA ALA A 16 -14.11 4.16 1.31
C ALA A 16 -12.82 4.75 0.70
N ASP A 17 -11.77 4.80 1.52
CA ASP A 17 -10.47 5.36 1.17
C ASP A 17 -9.64 4.39 0.33
N ILE A 18 -9.11 4.87 -0.80
CA ILE A 18 -8.26 4.08 -1.70
C ILE A 18 -6.93 3.72 -1.06
N SER A 19 -6.34 4.58 -0.22
CA SER A 19 -5.06 4.31 0.45
C SER A 19 -5.17 3.11 1.40
N SER A 20 -6.26 3.04 2.16
CA SER A 20 -6.59 1.87 2.99
C SER A 20 -6.85 0.62 2.14
N GLY A 21 -7.59 0.77 1.04
CA GLY A 21 -7.89 -0.31 0.10
C GLY A 21 -6.65 -0.89 -0.57
N LEU A 22 -5.60 -0.07 -0.73
CA LEU A 22 -4.40 -0.46 -1.47
C LEU A 22 -3.60 -1.58 -0.79
N PHE A 23 -3.64 -1.70 0.54
CA PHE A 23 -3.03 -2.84 1.24
C PHE A 23 -3.68 -4.17 0.84
N PHE A 24 -5.00 -4.21 0.68
CA PHE A 24 -5.73 -5.40 0.22
C PHE A 24 -5.54 -5.64 -1.28
N ILE A 25 -5.43 -4.57 -2.08
CA ILE A 25 -5.04 -4.65 -3.49
C ILE A 25 -3.65 -5.29 -3.61
N ALA A 26 -2.67 -4.83 -2.83
CA ALA A 26 -1.32 -5.38 -2.81
C ALA A 26 -1.32 -6.85 -2.38
N MET A 27 -2.07 -7.19 -1.33
CA MET A 27 -2.23 -8.59 -0.92
C MET A 27 -2.77 -9.46 -2.06
N THR A 28 -3.75 -8.96 -2.81
CA THR A 28 -4.30 -9.68 -3.97
C THR A 28 -3.28 -9.82 -5.10
N ILE A 29 -2.51 -8.76 -5.40
CA ILE A 29 -1.48 -8.77 -6.45
C ILE A 29 -0.37 -9.77 -6.12
N LEU A 30 0.05 -9.83 -4.85
CA LEU A 30 1.15 -10.67 -4.38
C LEU A 30 0.74 -12.13 -4.13
N SER A 31 -0.56 -12.41 -4.02
CA SER A 31 -1.10 -13.76 -3.84
C SER A 31 -1.43 -14.43 -5.16
N ASN A 32 -1.38 -15.76 -5.20
CA ASN A 32 -1.72 -16.53 -6.40
C ASN A 32 -3.23 -16.69 -6.56
N LYS A 33 -3.72 -16.61 -7.82
CA LYS A 33 -5.13 -16.87 -8.20
C LYS A 33 -6.18 -16.13 -7.36
N SER A 34 -5.83 -14.93 -6.88
CA SER A 34 -6.66 -14.12 -5.98
C SER A 34 -7.49 -13.10 -6.74
N LYS A 35 -8.63 -12.74 -6.16
CA LYS A 35 -9.56 -11.72 -6.68
C LYS A 35 -10.09 -10.90 -5.51
N LEU A 36 -10.14 -9.58 -5.70
CA LEU A 36 -10.68 -8.63 -4.72
C LEU A 36 -11.72 -7.73 -5.38
N ASN A 37 -12.74 -7.41 -4.60
CA ASN A 37 -13.78 -6.44 -4.95
C ASN A 37 -13.88 -5.44 -3.81
N LEU A 38 -13.46 -4.21 -4.04
CA LEU A 38 -13.64 -3.08 -3.12
C LEU A 38 -14.87 -2.30 -3.53
N LYS A 39 -15.72 -1.94 -2.58
CA LYS A 39 -17.00 -1.27 -2.81
C LYS A 39 -16.94 0.21 -2.48
N LYS A 40 -17.58 1.06 -3.31
CA LYS A 40 -17.79 2.49 -3.06
C LYS A 40 -16.51 3.25 -2.71
N ILE A 41 -15.40 2.95 -3.40
CA ILE A 41 -14.11 3.62 -3.21
C ILE A 41 -14.16 5.00 -3.82
N ASN A 42 -13.65 6.00 -3.09
CA ASN A 42 -13.35 7.31 -3.66
C ASN A 42 -12.24 7.17 -4.70
N ILE A 43 -12.53 7.59 -5.93
CA ILE A 43 -11.60 7.55 -7.06
C ILE A 43 -11.26 8.95 -7.57
N ASN A 44 -11.14 9.91 -6.66
CA ASN A 44 -10.65 11.24 -6.98
C ASN A 44 -9.29 11.14 -7.69
N SER A 45 -9.14 11.83 -8.80
CA SER A 45 -7.92 11.76 -9.64
C SER A 45 -6.64 12.10 -8.89
N SER A 46 -6.71 13.00 -7.91
CA SER A 46 -5.58 13.37 -7.05
C SER A 46 -5.10 12.23 -6.13
N ARG A 47 -5.89 11.17 -5.95
CA ARG A 47 -5.61 10.02 -5.06
C ARG A 47 -5.35 8.72 -5.84
N MET A 48 -5.39 8.76 -7.17
CA MET A 48 -5.30 7.55 -8.00
C MET A 48 -3.89 7.22 -8.49
N GLY A 49 -2.87 7.95 -8.05
CA GLY A 49 -1.48 7.77 -8.50
C GLY A 49 -0.97 6.35 -8.34
N ALA A 50 -1.22 5.73 -7.19
CA ALA A 50 -0.83 4.34 -6.95
C ALA A 50 -1.50 3.34 -7.91
N ILE A 51 -2.78 3.53 -8.22
CA ILE A 51 -3.50 2.69 -9.20
C ILE A 51 -2.88 2.87 -10.59
N ASP A 52 -2.52 4.10 -10.97
CA ASP A 52 -1.92 4.37 -12.28
C ASP A 52 -0.50 3.77 -12.39
N ILE A 53 0.29 3.83 -11.30
CA ILE A 53 1.58 3.14 -11.20
C ILE A 53 1.39 1.63 -11.38
N LEU A 54 0.46 1.02 -10.65
CA LEU A 54 0.22 -0.41 -10.73
C LEU A 54 -0.30 -0.86 -12.10
N LYS A 55 -1.10 -0.04 -12.80
CA LYS A 55 -1.49 -0.30 -14.20
C LYS A 55 -0.26 -0.37 -15.12
N LYS A 56 0.69 0.58 -14.95
CA LYS A 56 1.96 0.57 -15.70
C LYS A 56 2.82 -0.67 -15.38
N MET A 57 2.70 -1.20 -14.16
CA MET A 57 3.34 -2.46 -13.77
C MET A 57 2.61 -3.72 -14.29
N GLY A 58 1.51 -3.57 -15.05
CA GLY A 58 0.76 -4.66 -15.68
C GLY A 58 -0.46 -5.15 -14.89
N VAL A 59 -0.84 -4.48 -13.80
CA VAL A 59 -2.04 -4.84 -13.04
C VAL A 59 -3.29 -4.34 -13.74
N LYS A 60 -4.28 -5.21 -13.92
CA LYS A 60 -5.55 -4.86 -14.55
C LYS A 60 -6.62 -4.57 -13.51
N PHE A 61 -7.23 -3.40 -13.60
CA PHE A 61 -8.35 -2.97 -12.77
C PHE A 61 -9.63 -2.85 -13.59
N LYS A 62 -10.75 -3.25 -13.00
CA LYS A 62 -12.09 -3.01 -13.56
C LYS A 62 -12.84 -2.08 -12.60
N PHE A 63 -13.35 -0.99 -13.13
CA PHE A 63 -14.17 -0.03 -12.39
C PHE A 63 -15.64 -0.28 -12.76
N ARG A 64 -16.51 -0.40 -11.74
CA ARG A 64 -17.94 -0.63 -11.92
C ARG A 64 -18.72 0.31 -11.04
N ASN A 65 -20.00 0.52 -11.37
CA ASN A 65 -20.90 1.34 -10.57
C ASN A 65 -20.35 2.74 -10.29
N LYS A 66 -19.62 3.30 -11.29
CA LYS A 66 -19.06 4.65 -11.19
C LYS A 66 -20.19 5.67 -11.15
N LYS A 67 -20.18 6.54 -10.13
CA LYS A 67 -21.15 7.61 -9.99
C LYS A 67 -20.58 8.82 -9.27
N LYS A 68 -21.18 9.99 -9.49
CA LYS A 68 -20.93 11.18 -8.69
C LYS A 68 -21.78 11.11 -7.43
N TYR A 69 -21.16 11.34 -6.28
CA TYR A 69 -21.82 11.36 -4.98
C TYR A 69 -21.37 12.59 -4.20
N LYS A 70 -22.25 13.58 -4.10
CA LYS A 70 -22.02 14.85 -3.34
C LYS A 70 -20.65 15.49 -3.63
N GLY A 71 -20.32 15.64 -4.90
CA GLY A 71 -19.06 16.25 -5.35
C GLY A 71 -17.91 15.26 -5.62
N GLU A 72 -17.91 14.10 -4.99
CA GLU A 72 -16.88 13.06 -5.16
C GLU A 72 -17.26 12.03 -6.23
N ILE A 73 -16.27 11.45 -6.86
CA ILE A 73 -16.48 10.32 -7.77
C ILE A 73 -16.17 9.03 -7.00
N ILE A 74 -17.14 8.12 -6.97
CA ILE A 74 -16.99 6.82 -6.32
C ILE A 74 -17.19 5.68 -7.33
N SER A 75 -16.52 4.55 -7.08
CA SER A 75 -16.62 3.35 -7.91
C SER A 75 -16.36 2.08 -7.10
N ASP A 76 -16.86 0.96 -7.57
CA ASP A 76 -16.38 -0.33 -7.16
C ASP A 76 -15.12 -0.66 -7.96
N ILE A 77 -14.07 -1.16 -7.27
CA ILE A 77 -12.80 -1.54 -7.89
C ILE A 77 -12.64 -3.05 -7.79
N GLN A 78 -12.46 -3.69 -8.94
CA GLN A 78 -12.12 -5.11 -9.00
C GLN A 78 -10.69 -5.28 -9.50
N VAL A 79 -9.93 -6.13 -8.80
CA VAL A 79 -8.56 -6.52 -9.17
C VAL A 79 -8.40 -8.02 -9.04
N LYS A 80 -7.53 -8.59 -9.86
CA LYS A 80 -7.07 -9.99 -9.78
C LYS A 80 -5.56 -10.02 -9.73
N SER A 81 -5.00 -11.09 -9.13
CA SER A 81 -3.57 -11.35 -9.20
C SER A 81 -3.12 -11.39 -10.66
N PRO A 82 -2.07 -10.61 -11.04
CA PRO A 82 -1.56 -10.62 -12.39
C PRO A 82 -0.75 -11.91 -12.65
N LYS A 83 -0.77 -12.40 -13.90
CA LYS A 83 0.11 -13.51 -14.31
C LYS A 83 1.58 -13.10 -14.32
N LYS A 84 1.86 -11.83 -14.60
CA LYS A 84 3.20 -11.25 -14.68
C LYS A 84 3.16 -9.82 -14.15
N LEU A 85 4.13 -9.47 -13.34
CA LEU A 85 4.32 -8.14 -12.79
C LEU A 85 5.62 -7.57 -13.35
N ASN A 86 5.54 -6.41 -13.99
CA ASN A 86 6.68 -5.75 -14.61
C ASN A 86 7.24 -4.66 -13.68
N SER A 87 8.54 -4.44 -13.80
CA SER A 87 9.18 -3.26 -13.20
C SER A 87 8.70 -1.96 -13.85
N ILE A 88 9.00 -0.84 -13.20
CA ILE A 88 8.62 0.48 -13.65
C ILE A 88 9.77 1.48 -13.48
N ASN A 89 9.98 2.35 -14.47
CA ASN A 89 10.60 3.64 -14.25
C ASN A 89 9.46 4.64 -13.95
N CYS A 90 9.27 4.94 -12.67
CA CYS A 90 8.10 5.70 -12.21
C CYS A 90 8.23 7.17 -12.60
N PRO A 91 7.29 7.73 -13.38
CA PRO A 91 7.28 9.16 -13.66
C PRO A 91 7.08 9.98 -12.38
N SER A 92 7.93 10.98 -12.12
CA SER A 92 7.84 11.85 -10.94
C SER A 92 6.51 12.60 -10.83
N SER A 93 5.84 12.87 -11.97
CA SER A 93 4.50 13.47 -11.99
C SER A 93 3.41 12.65 -11.30
N MET A 94 3.69 11.39 -10.96
CA MET A 94 2.77 10.53 -10.18
C MET A 94 3.02 10.60 -8.68
N ASN A 95 4.15 11.17 -8.24
CA ASN A 95 4.60 11.08 -6.84
C ASN A 95 3.61 11.69 -5.85
N SER A 96 3.19 12.94 -6.06
CA SER A 96 2.25 13.63 -5.16
C SER A 96 0.92 12.88 -5.01
N ARG A 97 0.47 12.21 -6.07
CA ARG A 97 -0.78 11.44 -6.10
C ARG A 97 -0.67 10.03 -5.50
N ALA A 98 0.55 9.59 -5.17
CA ALA A 98 0.87 8.27 -4.64
C ALA A 98 1.81 8.33 -3.42
N ILE A 99 2.05 9.51 -2.87
CA ILE A 99 3.11 9.72 -1.87
C ILE A 99 2.95 8.83 -0.64
N ASP A 100 1.72 8.60 -0.22
CA ASP A 100 1.43 7.78 0.95
C ASP A 100 1.44 6.28 0.66
N GLU A 101 1.43 5.88 -0.58
CA GLU A 101 1.33 4.48 -1.01
C GLU A 101 2.68 3.87 -1.43
N PHE A 102 3.76 4.66 -1.49
CA PHE A 102 5.05 4.16 -1.97
C PHE A 102 5.58 2.96 -1.17
N LEU A 103 5.40 2.91 0.15
CA LEU A 103 5.83 1.75 0.93
C LEU A 103 5.26 0.44 0.40
N ILE A 104 3.96 0.39 0.14
CA ILE A 104 3.32 -0.82 -0.37
C ILE A 104 3.63 -1.05 -1.86
N ILE A 105 3.88 0.02 -2.64
CA ILE A 105 4.33 -0.08 -4.03
C ILE A 105 5.73 -0.68 -4.10
N PHE A 106 6.64 -0.32 -3.19
CA PHE A 106 7.99 -0.91 -3.12
C PHE A 106 7.95 -2.40 -2.80
N LEU A 107 7.05 -2.83 -1.91
CA LEU A 107 6.81 -4.25 -1.65
C LEU A 107 6.33 -4.99 -2.92
N ILE A 108 5.43 -4.37 -3.70
CA ILE A 108 4.96 -4.95 -4.97
C ILE A 108 6.12 -4.99 -5.98
N ALA A 109 6.93 -3.93 -6.07
CA ALA A 109 8.08 -3.86 -6.95
C ALA A 109 9.14 -4.92 -6.62
N ALA A 110 9.25 -5.34 -5.35
CA ALA A 110 10.13 -6.44 -4.93
C ALA A 110 9.82 -7.77 -5.63
N LYS A 111 8.58 -7.99 -6.08
CA LYS A 111 8.17 -9.17 -6.87
C LYS A 111 8.02 -8.90 -8.37
N ALA A 112 8.32 -7.71 -8.85
CA ALA A 112 8.27 -7.39 -10.27
C ALA A 112 9.46 -8.01 -11.02
N ARG A 113 9.31 -8.26 -12.32
CA ARG A 113 10.41 -8.66 -13.19
C ARG A 113 11.20 -7.42 -13.62
N GLY A 114 12.50 -7.38 -13.32
CA GLY A 114 13.40 -6.30 -13.72
C GLY A 114 13.64 -5.30 -12.60
N ILE A 115 14.15 -4.12 -12.95
CA ILE A 115 14.54 -3.07 -12.02
C ILE A 115 13.48 -1.97 -12.02
N SER A 116 12.88 -1.71 -10.86
CA SER A 116 12.01 -0.56 -10.67
C SER A 116 12.81 0.62 -10.13
N TYR A 117 12.53 1.82 -10.66
CA TYR A 117 13.18 3.05 -10.24
C TYR A 117 12.14 4.11 -9.88
N PHE A 118 12.31 4.69 -8.71
CA PHE A 118 11.49 5.77 -8.17
C PHE A 118 12.43 6.91 -7.77
N LYS A 119 12.19 8.11 -8.25
CA LYS A 119 12.97 9.32 -7.98
C LYS A 119 12.06 10.47 -7.56
N ASP A 120 12.66 11.53 -7.02
CA ASP A 120 11.98 12.73 -6.55
C ASP A 120 10.93 12.41 -5.46
N ILE A 121 11.30 11.48 -4.55
CA ILE A 121 10.45 10.98 -3.46
C ILE A 121 11.03 11.27 -2.06
N GLY A 122 11.89 12.28 -1.95
CA GLY A 122 12.54 12.68 -0.69
C GLY A 122 11.54 13.05 0.41
N GLU A 123 10.35 13.53 0.06
CA GLU A 123 9.25 13.81 1.01
C GLU A 123 8.90 12.60 1.90
N LEU A 124 9.15 11.37 1.43
CA LEU A 124 8.93 10.17 2.24
C LEU A 124 9.74 10.13 3.54
N ASN A 125 10.86 10.84 3.60
CA ASN A 125 11.67 10.91 4.82
C ASN A 125 11.16 11.92 5.85
N HIS A 126 10.13 12.70 5.51
CA HIS A 126 9.48 13.71 6.37
C HIS A 126 8.06 13.29 6.79
N LYS A 127 7.74 11.99 6.71
CA LYS A 127 6.49 11.40 7.21
C LYS A 127 6.64 10.94 8.67
N GLU A 128 5.72 10.10 9.20
CA GLU A 128 5.74 9.58 10.57
C GLU A 128 7.03 8.81 10.91
N SER A 129 7.63 8.23 9.91
CA SER A 129 8.99 7.67 9.93
C SER A 129 9.74 8.14 8.68
N PRO A 130 11.08 8.06 8.64
CA PRO A 130 11.82 8.27 7.40
C PRO A 130 11.57 7.09 6.44
N ARG A 131 10.37 7.09 5.83
CA ARG A 131 9.79 5.95 5.10
C ARG A 131 10.69 5.38 4.02
N LEU A 132 11.43 6.23 3.31
CA LEU A 132 12.35 5.77 2.26
C LEU A 132 13.51 4.95 2.85
N LYS A 133 14.09 5.44 3.96
CA LYS A 133 15.15 4.72 4.70
C LYS A 133 14.61 3.42 5.30
N VAL A 134 13.42 3.46 5.89
CA VAL A 134 12.76 2.27 6.47
C VAL A 134 12.46 1.24 5.39
N ALA A 135 11.93 1.65 4.25
CA ALA A 135 11.65 0.76 3.12
C ALA A 135 12.93 0.10 2.58
N SER A 136 14.01 0.86 2.41
CA SER A 136 15.29 0.32 1.96
C SER A 136 15.83 -0.76 2.91
N LYS A 137 15.78 -0.49 4.23
CA LYS A 137 16.17 -1.49 5.26
C LYS A 137 15.25 -2.71 5.23
N PHE A 138 13.95 -2.51 5.14
CA PHE A 138 12.96 -3.58 5.06
C PHE A 138 13.21 -4.49 3.84
N LEU A 139 13.42 -3.91 2.67
CA LEU A 139 13.69 -4.65 1.44
C LEU A 139 14.97 -5.50 1.56
N ARG A 140 16.05 -4.96 2.15
CA ARG A 140 17.29 -5.73 2.42
C ARG A 140 17.02 -6.86 3.42
N MET A 141 16.27 -6.62 4.48
CA MET A 141 15.91 -7.63 5.48
C MET A 141 15.21 -8.83 4.84
N ILE A 142 14.37 -8.61 3.83
CA ILE A 142 13.69 -9.69 3.10
C ILE A 142 14.49 -10.20 1.88
N GLY A 143 15.78 -9.88 1.78
CA GLY A 143 16.66 -10.37 0.72
C GLY A 143 16.48 -9.69 -0.64
N VAL A 144 15.85 -8.52 -0.70
CA VAL A 144 15.66 -7.76 -1.94
C VAL A 144 16.76 -6.71 -2.09
N GLN A 145 17.57 -6.86 -3.12
CA GLN A 145 18.63 -5.91 -3.44
C GLN A 145 18.02 -4.58 -3.86
N ASN A 146 18.50 -3.50 -3.25
CA ASN A 146 18.06 -2.15 -3.56
C ASN A 146 19.16 -1.12 -3.29
N TYR A 147 19.08 -0.01 -4.01
CA TYR A 147 19.98 1.14 -3.87
C TYR A 147 19.13 2.38 -3.65
N SER A 148 19.33 3.07 -2.53
CA SER A 148 18.57 4.26 -2.17
C SER A 148 19.47 5.44 -1.88
N THR A 149 19.03 6.63 -2.30
CA THR A 149 19.57 7.93 -1.90
C THR A 149 18.60 8.61 -0.92
N ASN A 150 18.74 9.89 -0.68
CA ASN A 150 17.80 10.64 0.15
C ASN A 150 16.44 10.88 -0.55
N ASP A 151 16.37 10.76 -1.88
CA ASP A 151 15.20 11.09 -2.69
C ASP A 151 14.82 10.05 -3.75
N SER A 152 15.53 8.92 -3.79
CA SER A 152 15.29 7.90 -4.81
C SER A 152 15.55 6.48 -4.31
N ILE A 153 14.96 5.50 -5.00
CA ILE A 153 15.26 4.08 -4.77
C ILE A 153 15.17 3.29 -6.07
N LYS A 154 16.17 2.43 -6.30
CA LYS A 154 16.16 1.35 -7.28
C LYS A 154 15.92 0.03 -6.58
N ILE A 155 14.98 -0.77 -7.07
CA ILE A 155 14.60 -2.06 -6.49
C ILE A 155 14.80 -3.13 -7.55
N ILE A 156 15.66 -4.11 -7.27
CA ILE A 156 15.87 -5.27 -8.15
C ILE A 156 14.83 -6.31 -7.78
N GLY A 157 13.79 -6.40 -8.60
CA GLY A 157 12.66 -7.28 -8.32
C GLY A 157 12.98 -8.75 -8.58
N ASN A 158 12.38 -9.62 -7.77
CA ASN A 158 12.49 -11.07 -7.89
C ASN A 158 11.08 -11.69 -7.95
N PRO A 159 10.56 -12.09 -9.13
CA PRO A 159 9.25 -12.73 -9.26
C PRO A 159 9.07 -13.99 -8.41
N ASN A 160 10.17 -14.69 -8.11
CA ASN A 160 10.18 -15.91 -7.32
C ASN A 160 10.42 -15.67 -5.81
N LEU A 161 10.40 -14.40 -5.37
CA LEU A 161 10.61 -14.06 -3.96
C LEU A 161 9.65 -14.83 -3.06
N LYS A 162 10.22 -15.68 -2.23
CA LYS A 162 9.55 -16.43 -1.15
C LYS A 162 10.44 -16.38 0.07
N LEU A 163 9.85 -16.22 1.22
CA LEU A 163 10.54 -16.09 2.48
C LEU A 163 10.32 -17.35 3.32
N ASN A 164 11.41 -17.86 3.90
CA ASN A 164 11.40 -19.07 4.76
C ASN A 164 12.10 -18.86 6.10
N GLY A 165 12.63 -17.65 6.35
CA GLY A 165 13.34 -17.30 7.58
C GLY A 165 12.44 -16.73 8.67
N ASN A 166 13.11 -16.22 9.71
CA ASN A 166 12.49 -15.48 10.81
C ASN A 166 12.74 -13.98 10.64
N TYR A 167 11.70 -13.19 10.69
CA TYR A 167 11.74 -11.75 10.42
C TYR A 167 11.17 -10.99 11.62
N VAL A 168 11.87 -9.94 12.01
CA VAL A 168 11.45 -9.07 13.12
C VAL A 168 11.31 -7.65 12.59
N MET A 169 10.13 -7.08 12.77
CA MET A 169 9.86 -5.69 12.42
C MET A 169 9.59 -4.87 13.68
N ASN A 170 10.53 -4.01 14.03
CA ASN A 170 10.49 -3.12 15.18
C ASN A 170 11.18 -1.79 14.83
N ASN A 171 11.22 -0.83 15.76
CA ASN A 171 11.94 0.44 15.64
C ASN A 171 11.61 1.24 14.37
N TYR A 172 10.35 1.26 13.97
CA TYR A 172 9.84 2.02 12.82
C TYR A 172 8.95 3.20 13.23
N LEU A 173 9.16 3.73 14.44
CA LEU A 173 8.47 4.91 15.01
C LEU A 173 6.93 4.75 15.04
N LYS A 174 6.45 3.50 15.16
CA LYS A 174 5.02 3.17 15.14
C LYS A 174 4.27 3.67 13.90
N ASP A 175 4.99 3.81 12.76
CA ASP A 175 4.37 4.20 11.50
C ASP A 175 3.39 3.10 11.05
N HIS A 176 2.12 3.46 11.01
CA HIS A 176 1.03 2.53 10.68
C HIS A 176 1.16 1.93 9.28
N ARG A 177 1.73 2.67 8.30
CA ARG A 177 1.92 2.16 6.94
C ARG A 177 3.04 1.14 6.87
N VAL A 178 4.09 1.31 7.66
CA VAL A 178 5.17 0.32 7.80
C VAL A 178 4.62 -0.96 8.43
N PHE A 179 3.82 -0.84 9.49
CA PHE A 179 3.17 -1.98 10.12
C PHE A 179 2.29 -2.76 9.12
N MET A 180 1.40 -2.03 8.41
CA MET A 180 0.49 -2.66 7.44
C MET A 180 1.25 -3.28 6.25
N MET A 181 2.26 -2.61 5.70
CA MET A 181 3.14 -3.18 4.66
C MET A 181 3.80 -4.48 5.13
N SER A 182 4.39 -4.48 6.34
CA SER A 182 5.05 -5.65 6.91
C SER A 182 4.08 -6.82 7.13
N THR A 183 2.85 -6.50 7.56
CA THR A 183 1.77 -7.50 7.70
C THR A 183 1.41 -8.12 6.35
N ILE A 184 1.28 -7.31 5.29
CA ILE A 184 1.00 -7.82 3.94
C ILE A 184 2.17 -8.69 3.44
N ALA A 185 3.42 -8.28 3.67
CA ALA A 185 4.59 -9.08 3.31
C ALA A 185 4.57 -10.45 4.02
N ALA A 186 4.32 -10.47 5.33
CA ALA A 186 4.22 -11.70 6.12
C ALA A 186 3.16 -12.67 5.57
N LEU A 187 2.01 -12.14 5.17
CA LEU A 187 0.88 -12.95 4.68
C LEU A 187 1.05 -13.45 3.25
N THR A 188 1.89 -12.78 2.45
CA THR A 188 1.97 -13.06 1.00
C THR A 188 3.30 -13.64 0.55
N LEU A 189 4.38 -13.37 1.26
CA LEU A 189 5.72 -13.83 0.88
C LEU A 189 6.20 -15.05 1.68
N GLY A 190 5.55 -15.35 2.82
CA GLY A 190 5.94 -16.45 3.70
C GLY A 190 6.90 -16.03 4.82
N GLY A 191 7.55 -17.04 5.46
CA GLY A 191 8.40 -16.85 6.63
C GLY A 191 7.65 -16.70 7.94
N ASN A 192 8.37 -16.67 9.05
CA ASN A 192 7.85 -16.43 10.39
C ASN A 192 8.11 -14.98 10.79
N TRP A 193 7.07 -14.28 11.18
CA TRP A 193 7.17 -12.85 11.44
C TRP A 193 6.78 -12.48 12.85
N LYS A 194 7.57 -11.61 13.47
CA LYS A 194 7.21 -10.87 14.67
C LYS A 194 7.18 -9.38 14.35
N ILE A 195 5.98 -8.79 14.35
CA ILE A 195 5.76 -7.38 14.04
C ILE A 195 5.25 -6.70 15.30
N TYR A 196 5.99 -5.69 15.76
CA TYR A 196 5.68 -4.95 16.98
C TYR A 196 4.65 -3.85 16.73
N ASP A 197 4.12 -3.27 17.79
CA ASP A 197 3.22 -2.09 17.82
C ASP A 197 1.97 -2.22 16.91
N PRO A 198 1.18 -3.34 17.01
CA PRO A 198 0.01 -3.54 16.16
C PRO A 198 -1.08 -2.47 16.34
N GLU A 199 -1.09 -1.79 17.48
CA GLU A 199 -2.02 -0.70 17.81
C GLU A 199 -1.85 0.52 16.90
N CYS A 200 -0.67 0.75 16.34
CA CYS A 200 -0.42 1.89 15.45
C CYS A 200 -1.32 1.88 14.19
N SER A 201 -1.76 0.70 13.75
CA SER A 201 -2.71 0.61 12.64
C SER A 201 -4.07 1.26 12.92
N ARG A 202 -4.44 1.39 14.21
CA ARG A 202 -5.73 1.96 14.60
C ARG A 202 -5.84 3.45 14.35
N THR A 203 -4.72 4.16 14.22
CA THR A 203 -4.70 5.61 13.97
C THR A 203 -5.30 5.99 12.62
N SER A 204 -5.12 5.15 11.59
CA SER A 204 -5.62 5.41 10.24
C SER A 204 -6.57 4.34 9.71
N PHE A 205 -6.43 3.09 10.18
CA PHE A 205 -7.26 1.98 9.71
C PHE A 205 -7.64 1.04 10.87
N PRO A 206 -8.54 1.45 11.76
CA PRO A 206 -8.89 0.69 12.98
C PRO A 206 -9.36 -0.74 12.72
N SER A 207 -9.99 -0.99 11.57
CA SER A 207 -10.50 -2.32 11.20
C SER A 207 -9.49 -3.19 10.43
N PHE A 208 -8.26 -2.73 10.19
CA PHE A 208 -7.27 -3.42 9.35
C PHE A 208 -7.08 -4.89 9.74
N LEU A 209 -6.66 -5.16 10.97
CA LEU A 209 -6.41 -6.52 11.46
C LEU A 209 -7.68 -7.38 11.48
N LYS A 210 -8.83 -6.79 11.82
CA LYS A 210 -10.13 -7.49 11.76
C LYS A 210 -10.46 -7.93 10.33
N LEU A 211 -10.24 -7.07 9.35
CA LEU A 211 -10.46 -7.39 7.93
C LEU A 211 -9.46 -8.44 7.42
N VAL A 212 -8.17 -8.30 7.77
CA VAL A 212 -7.14 -9.30 7.46
C VAL A 212 -7.56 -10.68 7.97
N LYS A 213 -8.00 -10.79 9.22
CA LYS A 213 -8.50 -12.05 9.79
C LYS A 213 -9.74 -12.58 9.05
N LYS A 214 -10.68 -11.68 8.70
CA LYS A 214 -11.92 -12.04 7.98
C LYS A 214 -11.66 -12.67 6.60
N ILE A 215 -10.59 -12.26 5.93
CA ILE A 215 -10.21 -12.79 4.60
C ILE A 215 -9.21 -13.95 4.68
N GLY A 216 -9.02 -14.53 5.88
CA GLY A 216 -8.22 -15.74 6.08
C GLY A 216 -6.77 -15.52 6.52
N GLY A 217 -6.35 -14.28 6.81
CA GLY A 217 -5.03 -14.01 7.38
C GLY A 217 -4.89 -14.63 8.76
N LYS A 218 -3.84 -15.43 8.97
CA LYS A 218 -3.55 -16.11 10.25
C LYS A 218 -2.45 -15.36 10.99
N PHE A 219 -2.74 -14.90 12.19
CA PHE A 219 -1.79 -14.26 13.09
C PHE A 219 -2.26 -14.37 14.55
N LYS A 220 -1.34 -14.23 15.49
CA LYS A 220 -1.62 -14.10 16.93
C LYS A 220 -1.25 -12.70 17.38
N LEU A 221 -2.07 -12.11 18.26
CA LEU A 221 -1.76 -10.84 18.93
C LEU A 221 -1.31 -11.18 20.35
N TYR A 222 -0.14 -10.70 20.72
CA TYR A 222 0.36 -10.80 22.08
C TYR A 222 0.12 -9.44 22.75
N LYS A 223 -0.48 -9.44 23.93
CA LYS A 223 -0.51 -8.26 24.79
C LYS A 223 0.91 -7.99 25.29
N LYS A 224 1.31 -6.72 25.33
CA LYS A 224 2.48 -6.28 26.10
C LYS A 224 2.22 -6.44 27.56
#